data_c9069439bc594b46202904a1fd6bd412
#
_entry.id   c9069439bc594b46202904a1fd6bd412
#
_cell.length_a   1.000
_cell.length_b   1.000
_cell.length_c   1.000
_cell.angle_alpha   90.00
_cell.angle_beta   90.00
_cell.angle_gamma   90.00
#
_symmetry.space_group_name_H-M   'P 1'
#
loop_
_entity.id
_entity.type
_entity.pdbx_description
1 polymer ?
#
loop_
_entity_poly.entity_id
_entity_poly.type
_entity_poly.pdbx_seq_one_letter_code
_entity_poly.pdbx_strand_id
1 'polypeptide(L)'
;MNPIVPIMPIAGAPDELIRVLNDRFRFLVDEQPPAAPETSGPFLVACFLLRKPGAGEILYDFIPAVPCSFPKGLVTSTVRVETNPTATAVYTFQKNGASFGTLSISTGGIGTWTSLSGASFNGTTDSIQKVAPASQDASLAGVGSCLKGTR
;
A
#
# COMPACT_ATOMS: atom_id res chain seq x y z
N MET A 1 -3.78 1.47 -26.15
CA MET A 1 -3.00 1.00 -27.32
C MET A 1 -2.22 2.19 -27.85
N ASN A 2 -0.90 2.18 -27.72
CA ASN A 2 -0.07 3.19 -28.40
C ASN A 2 -0.04 2.88 -29.89
N PRO A 3 -0.28 3.85 -30.78
CA PRO A 3 -0.17 3.63 -32.20
C PRO A 3 1.28 3.28 -32.56
N ILE A 4 1.47 2.16 -33.27
CA ILE A 4 2.77 1.79 -33.82
C ILE A 4 3.06 2.82 -34.91
N VAL A 5 4.08 3.66 -34.69
CA VAL A 5 4.56 4.58 -35.73
C VAL A 5 5.33 3.74 -36.75
N PRO A 6 4.88 3.67 -38.01
CA PRO A 6 5.60 2.92 -39.04
C PRO A 6 6.98 3.56 -39.26
N ILE A 7 7.98 2.69 -39.47
CA ILE A 7 9.34 3.13 -39.81
C ILE A 7 9.26 3.86 -41.16
N MET A 8 9.64 5.15 -41.18
CA MET A 8 9.68 5.93 -42.42
C MET A 8 10.69 5.31 -43.40
N PRO A 9 10.39 5.26 -44.71
CA PRO A 9 11.30 4.80 -45.70
C PRO A 9 12.61 5.62 -45.69
N ILE A 10 13.73 4.97 -45.53
CA ILE A 10 15.04 5.60 -45.71
C ILE A 10 15.25 5.70 -47.20
N ALA A 11 15.50 6.93 -47.72
CA ALA A 11 15.74 7.16 -49.13
C ALA A 11 16.86 6.25 -49.66
N GLY A 12 16.55 5.37 -50.63
CA GLY A 12 17.50 4.41 -51.23
C GLY A 12 17.52 3.01 -50.60
N ALA A 13 16.71 2.72 -49.58
CA ALA A 13 16.54 1.37 -49.09
C ALA A 13 15.61 0.56 -50.00
N PRO A 14 15.92 -0.71 -50.34
CA PRO A 14 15.02 -1.57 -51.10
C PRO A 14 13.70 -1.75 -50.35
N ASP A 15 12.56 -1.61 -51.04
CA ASP A 15 11.20 -1.75 -50.45
C ASP A 15 11.03 -3.09 -49.70
N GLU A 16 11.71 -4.13 -50.16
CA GLU A 16 11.72 -5.44 -49.53
C GLU A 16 12.33 -5.40 -48.09
N LEU A 17 13.41 -4.63 -47.89
CA LEU A 17 14.03 -4.49 -46.58
C LEU A 17 13.11 -3.78 -45.59
N ILE A 18 12.41 -2.75 -46.04
CA ILE A 18 11.46 -2.00 -45.22
C ILE A 18 10.27 -2.89 -44.82
N ARG A 19 9.79 -3.72 -45.79
CA ARG A 19 8.70 -4.66 -45.55
C ARG A 19 9.11 -5.72 -44.51
N VAL A 20 10.28 -6.32 -44.65
CA VAL A 20 10.81 -7.34 -43.72
C VAL A 20 11.03 -6.75 -42.33
N LEU A 21 11.50 -5.51 -42.19
CA LEU A 21 11.68 -4.84 -40.90
C LEU A 21 10.33 -4.56 -40.24
N ASN A 22 9.34 -4.08 -41.00
CA ASN A 22 8.00 -3.82 -40.48
C ASN A 22 7.28 -5.11 -40.06
N ASP A 23 7.43 -6.20 -40.80
CA ASP A 23 6.84 -7.50 -40.46
C ASP A 23 7.52 -8.10 -39.24
N ARG A 24 8.84 -7.98 -39.07
CA ARG A 24 9.52 -8.40 -37.84
C ARG A 24 9.16 -7.53 -36.65
N PHE A 25 8.96 -6.23 -36.85
CA PHE A 25 8.54 -5.34 -35.76
C PHE A 25 7.12 -5.65 -35.32
N ARG A 26 6.19 -5.94 -36.23
CA ARG A 26 4.84 -6.42 -35.91
C ARG A 26 4.88 -7.73 -35.12
N PHE A 27 5.71 -8.68 -35.55
CA PHE A 27 5.87 -9.95 -34.86
C PHE A 27 6.37 -9.77 -33.41
N LEU A 28 7.33 -8.87 -33.18
CA LEU A 28 7.84 -8.60 -31.84
C LEU A 28 6.82 -7.86 -30.93
N VAL A 29 5.89 -7.11 -31.51
CA VAL A 29 4.86 -6.40 -30.75
C VAL A 29 3.65 -7.29 -30.47
N ASP A 30 3.27 -8.15 -31.43
CA ASP A 30 2.13 -9.07 -31.28
C ASP A 30 2.46 -10.27 -30.38
N GLU A 31 3.74 -10.64 -30.22
CA GLU A 31 4.18 -11.71 -29.31
C GLU A 31 4.44 -11.23 -27.87
N GLN A 32 4.24 -9.95 -27.57
CA GLN A 32 4.26 -9.56 -26.16
C GLN A 32 3.11 -10.27 -25.45
N PRO A 33 3.40 -11.26 -24.59
CA PRO A 33 2.33 -11.95 -23.88
C PRO A 33 1.47 -10.88 -23.17
N PRO A 34 0.14 -11.01 -23.18
CA PRO A 34 -0.70 -10.11 -22.44
C PRO A 34 -0.13 -10.01 -21.04
N ALA A 35 0.06 -8.78 -20.55
CA ALA A 35 0.59 -8.55 -19.21
C ALA A 35 -0.14 -9.52 -18.27
N ALA A 36 0.61 -10.41 -17.63
CA ALA A 36 0.02 -11.39 -16.72
C ALA A 36 -0.91 -10.63 -15.78
N PRO A 37 -2.15 -11.11 -15.57
CA PRO A 37 -3.07 -10.44 -14.67
C PRO A 37 -2.32 -10.22 -13.36
N GLU A 38 -2.29 -8.99 -12.87
CA GLU A 38 -1.55 -8.61 -11.68
C GLU A 38 -1.87 -9.61 -10.58
N THR A 39 -0.93 -10.52 -10.30
CA THR A 39 -1.12 -11.56 -9.31
C THR A 39 -1.40 -10.89 -7.98
N SER A 40 -2.48 -11.31 -7.31
CA SER A 40 -2.79 -10.86 -5.96
C SER A 40 -1.54 -11.01 -5.09
N GLY A 41 -0.97 -9.90 -4.69
CA GLY A 41 0.25 -9.84 -3.91
C GLY A 41 0.01 -9.23 -2.51
N PRO A 42 1.00 -9.31 -1.62
CA PRO A 42 0.90 -8.63 -0.34
C PRO A 42 0.84 -7.12 -0.55
N PHE A 43 -0.03 -6.46 0.19
CA PHE A 43 -0.11 -5.01 0.28
C PHE A 43 0.31 -4.60 1.70
N LEU A 44 1.32 -3.74 1.80
CA LEU A 44 1.92 -3.36 3.08
C LEU A 44 1.82 -1.85 3.27
N VAL A 45 1.33 -1.43 4.43
CA VAL A 45 1.36 -0.03 4.86
C VAL A 45 2.20 0.06 6.12
N ALA A 46 3.44 0.49 5.96
CA ALA A 46 4.39 0.65 7.06
C ALA A 46 4.45 2.11 7.53
N CYS A 47 4.50 2.29 8.84
CA CYS A 47 4.68 3.59 9.48
C CYS A 47 5.64 3.43 10.66
N PHE A 48 6.63 4.29 10.74
CA PHE A 48 7.51 4.40 11.89
C PHE A 48 7.52 5.82 12.41
N LEU A 49 7.24 5.98 13.69
CA LEU A 49 7.20 7.25 14.38
C LEU A 49 8.24 7.28 15.49
N LEU A 50 9.33 8.01 15.29
CA LEU A 50 10.41 8.16 16.29
C LEU A 50 9.98 8.95 17.51
N ARG A 51 9.15 9.96 17.31
CA ARG A 51 8.68 10.86 18.36
C ARG A 51 7.44 10.33 19.09
N LYS A 52 7.15 10.95 20.20
CA LYS A 52 5.87 10.81 20.90
C LYS A 52 4.77 11.49 20.08
N PRO A 53 3.66 10.79 19.72
CA PRO A 53 2.56 11.42 19.00
C PRO A 53 1.74 12.34 19.91
N GLY A 54 1.13 13.35 19.33
CA GLY A 54 0.10 14.15 19.99
C GLY A 54 -1.18 13.32 20.20
N ALA A 55 -2.03 13.74 21.16
CA ALA A 55 -3.31 13.11 21.38
C ALA A 55 -4.21 13.25 20.15
N GLY A 56 -4.74 12.14 19.62
CA GLY A 56 -5.62 12.13 18.46
C GLY A 56 -4.97 12.59 17.15
N GLU A 57 -3.64 12.69 17.09
CA GLU A 57 -2.93 13.13 15.91
C GLU A 57 -3.10 12.14 14.75
N ILE A 58 -3.36 12.64 13.54
CA ILE A 58 -3.30 11.83 12.31
C ILE A 58 -1.83 11.67 11.93
N LEU A 59 -1.31 10.45 12.06
CA LEU A 59 0.10 10.14 11.84
C LEU A 59 0.44 9.95 10.37
N TYR A 60 -0.50 9.47 9.60
CA TYR A 60 -0.49 9.46 8.14
C TYR A 60 -1.92 9.42 7.59
N ASP A 61 -2.04 9.96 6.39
CA ASP A 61 -3.22 9.86 5.52
C ASP A 61 -2.71 9.52 4.12
N PHE A 62 -3.16 8.39 3.58
CA PHE A 62 -2.58 7.82 2.38
C PHE A 62 -3.66 7.19 1.52
N ILE A 63 -3.64 7.47 0.21
CA ILE A 63 -4.55 6.88 -0.77
C ILE A 63 -3.80 5.76 -1.48
N PRO A 64 -4.27 4.49 -1.39
CA PRO A 64 -3.66 3.39 -2.15
C PRO A 64 -3.73 3.65 -3.65
N ALA A 65 -2.64 3.39 -4.38
CA ALA A 65 -2.62 3.53 -5.83
C ALA A 65 -3.30 2.36 -6.57
N VAL A 66 -3.63 1.29 -5.85
CA VAL A 66 -4.29 0.09 -6.37
C VAL A 66 -5.36 -0.39 -5.38
N PRO A 67 -6.40 -1.07 -5.83
CA PRO A 67 -7.36 -1.70 -4.94
C PRO A 67 -6.65 -2.66 -3.97
N CYS A 68 -7.00 -2.60 -2.70
CA CYS A 68 -6.42 -3.46 -1.68
C CYS A 68 -7.45 -3.81 -0.59
N SER A 69 -7.14 -4.85 0.19
CA SER A 69 -8.00 -5.27 1.30
C SER A 69 -7.18 -5.72 2.49
N PHE A 70 -7.71 -5.47 3.68
CA PHE A 70 -7.15 -5.93 4.95
C PHE A 70 -8.11 -6.95 5.58
N PRO A 71 -7.59 -8.08 6.10
CA PRO A 71 -8.41 -9.13 6.65
C PRO A 71 -9.02 -8.74 8.00
N LYS A 72 -10.09 -9.45 8.39
CA LYS A 72 -10.63 -9.41 9.75
C LYS A 72 -9.51 -9.71 10.76
N GLY A 73 -9.49 -8.99 11.87
CA GLY A 73 -8.48 -9.11 12.91
C GLY A 73 -7.12 -8.53 12.55
N LEU A 74 -6.93 -8.00 11.32
CA LEU A 74 -5.65 -7.49 10.82
C LEU A 74 -4.50 -8.49 11.04
N VAL A 75 -4.80 -9.77 10.91
CA VAL A 75 -3.86 -10.87 11.11
C VAL A 75 -2.61 -10.70 10.25
N THR A 76 -1.46 -11.11 10.77
CA THR A 76 -0.14 -10.92 10.14
C THR A 76 0.40 -9.49 10.10
N SER A 77 -0.35 -8.47 10.55
CA SER A 77 0.18 -7.14 10.78
C SER A 77 1.15 -7.16 11.96
N THR A 78 2.19 -6.32 11.90
CA THR A 78 3.27 -6.32 12.89
C THR A 78 3.44 -4.96 13.55
N VAL A 79 3.98 -4.97 14.78
CA VAL A 79 4.33 -3.76 15.52
C VAL A 79 5.63 -3.96 16.28
N ARG A 80 6.40 -2.89 16.40
CA ARG A 80 7.58 -2.78 17.27
C ARG A 80 7.50 -1.47 18.04
N VAL A 81 7.91 -1.51 19.29
CA VAL A 81 7.95 -0.35 20.18
C VAL A 81 9.37 -0.24 20.75
N GLU A 82 9.95 0.96 20.74
CA GLU A 82 11.27 1.20 21.35
C GLU A 82 11.16 1.55 22.83
N THR A 83 10.15 2.36 23.17
CA THR A 83 9.86 2.71 24.56
C THR A 83 8.41 2.37 24.88
N ASN A 84 8.24 1.48 25.85
CA ASN A 84 6.92 0.99 26.25
C ASN A 84 6.03 2.10 26.83
N PRO A 85 4.72 2.02 26.64
CA PRO A 85 3.78 2.96 27.25
C PRO A 85 3.63 2.71 28.76
N THR A 86 3.28 3.74 29.48
CA THR A 86 2.91 3.67 30.93
C THR A 86 1.49 3.15 31.14
N ALA A 87 0.63 3.32 30.14
CA ALA A 87 -0.73 2.78 30.09
C ALA A 87 -1.00 2.20 28.69
N THR A 88 -2.02 1.35 28.57
CA THR A 88 -2.38 0.80 27.25
C THR A 88 -2.70 1.93 26.27
N ALA A 89 -1.96 1.96 25.16
CA ALA A 89 -2.10 2.95 24.10
C ALA A 89 -2.84 2.34 22.90
N VAL A 90 -3.91 3.00 22.41
CA VAL A 90 -4.73 2.48 21.31
C VAL A 90 -4.66 3.40 20.11
N TYR A 91 -4.03 2.93 19.04
CA TYR A 91 -4.04 3.56 17.72
C TYR A 91 -5.25 3.10 16.94
N THR A 92 -5.89 4.01 16.20
CA THR A 92 -7.05 3.71 15.37
C THR A 92 -6.67 3.79 13.90
N PHE A 93 -7.09 2.80 13.11
CA PHE A 93 -6.97 2.81 11.66
C PHE A 93 -8.33 3.13 11.06
N GLN A 94 -8.34 4.11 10.15
CA GLN A 94 -9.57 4.64 9.57
C GLN A 94 -9.54 4.52 8.05
N LYS A 95 -10.71 4.27 7.49
CA LYS A 95 -11.03 4.41 6.07
C LYS A 95 -11.88 5.65 5.90
N ASN A 96 -11.40 6.67 5.20
CA ASN A 96 -12.16 7.92 4.98
C ASN A 96 -12.70 8.51 6.30
N GLY A 97 -11.90 8.48 7.37
CA GLY A 97 -12.31 8.94 8.71
C GLY A 97 -13.12 7.94 9.55
N ALA A 98 -13.62 6.84 8.98
CA ALA A 98 -14.34 5.80 9.71
C ALA A 98 -13.42 4.68 10.20
N SER A 99 -13.45 4.33 11.49
CA SER A 99 -12.59 3.27 12.05
C SER A 99 -12.91 1.90 11.44
N PHE A 100 -11.87 1.20 10.97
CA PHE A 100 -11.97 -0.19 10.55
C PHE A 100 -11.12 -1.14 11.39
N GLY A 101 -10.20 -0.63 12.21
CA GLY A 101 -9.36 -1.45 13.05
C GLY A 101 -8.57 -0.67 14.09
N THR A 102 -7.97 -1.38 15.04
CA THR A 102 -7.15 -0.80 16.09
C THR A 102 -5.88 -1.61 16.33
N LEU A 103 -4.85 -0.92 16.81
CA LEU A 103 -3.65 -1.50 17.41
C LEU A 103 -3.58 -1.06 18.87
N SER A 104 -3.74 -1.98 19.78
CA SER A 104 -3.58 -1.76 21.22
C SER A 104 -2.19 -2.19 21.65
N ILE A 105 -1.42 -1.31 22.27
CA ILE A 105 -0.07 -1.57 22.79
C ILE A 105 -0.15 -1.58 24.31
N SER A 106 0.16 -2.73 24.91
CA SER A 106 0.20 -2.89 26.38
C SER A 106 1.43 -2.22 27.00
N THR A 107 1.43 -2.07 28.32
CA THR A 107 2.58 -1.56 29.09
C THR A 107 3.85 -2.41 28.93
N GLY A 108 3.72 -3.66 28.51
CA GLY A 108 4.84 -4.54 28.15
C GLY A 108 5.32 -4.38 26.71
N GLY A 109 4.78 -3.43 25.93
CA GLY A 109 5.15 -3.21 24.53
C GLY A 109 4.55 -4.22 23.54
N ILE A 110 3.62 -5.07 24.01
CA ILE A 110 2.98 -6.08 23.18
C ILE A 110 1.81 -5.44 22.43
N GLY A 111 1.82 -5.54 21.09
CA GLY A 111 0.74 -5.05 20.24
C GLY A 111 -0.29 -6.11 19.94
N THR A 112 -1.56 -5.73 20.10
CA THR A 112 -2.73 -6.53 19.72
C THR A 112 -3.52 -5.80 18.63
N TRP A 113 -3.71 -6.48 17.50
CA TRP A 113 -4.47 -5.96 16.37
C TRP A 113 -5.92 -6.43 16.43
N THR A 114 -6.85 -5.53 16.12
CA THR A 114 -8.28 -5.85 16.12
C THR A 114 -8.96 -5.19 14.93
N SER A 115 -9.81 -5.94 14.23
CA SER A 115 -10.75 -5.44 13.22
C SER A 115 -11.97 -6.37 13.19
N LEU A 116 -13.17 -5.80 13.23
CA LEU A 116 -14.40 -6.59 13.31
C LEU A 116 -14.76 -7.26 11.99
N SER A 117 -14.49 -6.62 10.84
CA SER A 117 -14.96 -7.06 9.53
C SER A 117 -13.93 -7.06 8.41
N GLY A 118 -12.71 -6.60 8.66
CA GLY A 118 -11.78 -6.27 7.58
C GLY A 118 -12.18 -4.99 6.84
N ALA A 119 -11.39 -4.58 5.85
CA ALA A 119 -11.66 -3.38 5.07
C ALA A 119 -11.13 -3.54 3.63
N SER A 120 -11.91 -3.07 2.65
CA SER A 120 -11.50 -2.99 1.24
C SER A 120 -11.42 -1.54 0.79
N PHE A 121 -10.44 -1.23 -0.04
CA PHE A 121 -10.13 0.10 -0.56
C PHE A 121 -10.10 0.07 -2.08
N ASN A 122 -10.63 1.09 -2.73
CA ASN A 122 -10.79 1.14 -4.20
C ASN A 122 -9.53 1.54 -4.96
N GLY A 123 -8.49 2.00 -4.27
CA GLY A 123 -7.23 2.40 -4.91
C GLY A 123 -7.27 3.75 -5.66
N THR A 124 -8.30 4.56 -5.50
CA THR A 124 -8.43 5.87 -6.18
C THR A 124 -8.85 7.00 -5.26
N THR A 125 -9.85 6.77 -4.40
CA THR A 125 -10.45 7.81 -3.54
C THR A 125 -10.48 7.43 -2.08
N ASP A 126 -10.40 6.13 -1.75
CA ASP A 126 -10.38 5.70 -0.36
C ASP A 126 -9.04 6.02 0.29
N SER A 127 -9.06 6.63 1.46
CA SER A 127 -7.87 6.91 2.26
C SER A 127 -7.71 5.94 3.42
N ILE A 128 -6.46 5.65 3.77
CA ILE A 128 -6.06 4.90 4.96
C ILE A 128 -5.39 5.88 5.91
N GLN A 129 -5.94 6.04 7.10
CA GLN A 129 -5.41 6.91 8.14
C GLN A 129 -5.00 6.10 9.36
N LYS A 130 -3.91 6.49 10.00
CA LYS A 130 -3.53 6.04 11.34
C LYS A 130 -3.63 7.21 12.30
N VAL A 131 -4.46 7.05 13.33
CA VAL A 131 -4.70 8.07 14.33
C VAL A 131 -4.07 7.64 15.66
N ALA A 132 -3.35 8.55 16.28
CA ALA A 132 -2.73 8.36 17.58
C ALA A 132 -3.78 8.15 18.70
N PRO A 133 -3.38 7.59 19.84
CA PRO A 133 -4.26 7.47 21.01
C PRO A 133 -4.91 8.80 21.39
N ALA A 134 -6.18 8.75 21.84
CA ALA A 134 -6.92 9.93 22.28
C ALA A 134 -6.25 10.66 23.48
N SER A 135 -5.43 9.95 24.25
CA SER A 135 -4.59 10.52 25.29
C SER A 135 -3.13 10.22 24.99
N GLN A 136 -2.28 11.25 25.05
CA GLN A 136 -0.85 11.09 24.87
C GLN A 136 -0.25 10.32 26.06
N ASP A 137 0.42 9.21 25.80
CA ASP A 137 1.17 8.50 26.83
C ASP A 137 2.48 9.22 27.17
N ALA A 138 2.87 9.16 28.45
CA ALA A 138 4.02 9.91 28.95
C ALA A 138 5.37 9.38 28.38
N SER A 139 5.48 8.10 28.08
CA SER A 139 6.73 7.44 27.69
C SER A 139 6.74 6.86 26.29
N LEU A 140 5.59 6.46 25.73
CA LEU A 140 5.51 5.75 24.45
C LEU A 140 6.21 6.50 23.31
N ALA A 141 7.23 5.90 22.75
CA ALA A 141 7.99 6.44 21.61
C ALA A 141 8.55 5.32 20.73
N GLY A 142 8.98 5.66 19.51
CA GLY A 142 9.57 4.70 18.58
C GLY A 142 8.60 3.60 18.16
N VAL A 143 7.37 3.97 17.75
CA VAL A 143 6.34 3.00 17.35
C VAL A 143 6.42 2.73 15.86
N GLY A 144 6.93 1.55 15.50
CA GLY A 144 6.87 0.99 14.16
C GLY A 144 5.66 0.07 14.00
N SER A 145 4.88 0.24 12.94
CA SER A 145 3.75 -0.65 12.63
C SER A 145 3.66 -0.92 11.14
N CYS A 146 3.28 -2.13 10.78
CA CYS A 146 3.05 -2.52 9.41
C CYS A 146 1.71 -3.25 9.31
N LEU A 147 0.73 -2.61 8.64
CA LEU A 147 -0.51 -3.26 8.23
C LEU A 147 -0.22 -4.17 7.04
N LYS A 148 -0.71 -5.40 7.10
CA LYS A 148 -0.60 -6.35 6.00
C LYS A 148 -1.97 -6.71 5.44
N GLY A 149 -2.12 -6.51 4.14
CA GLY A 149 -3.29 -6.84 3.34
C GLY A 149 -2.90 -7.54 2.05
N THR A 150 -3.84 -7.58 1.12
CA THR A 150 -3.68 -8.13 -0.23
C THR A 150 -4.16 -7.13 -1.28
N ARG A 151 -3.63 -7.18 -2.47
CA ARG A 151 -4.04 -6.45 -3.66
C ARG A 151 -4.39 -7.41 -4.79
#